data_8c2b1f038689958f2c9f21cc8fff431e
#
_entry.id   8c2b1f038689958f2c9f21cc8fff431e
#
_cell.length_a   1.000
_cell.length_b   1.000
_cell.length_c   1.000
_cell.angle_alpha   90.00
_cell.angle_beta   90.00
_cell.angle_gamma   90.00
#
_symmetry.space_group_name_H-M   'P 1'
#
loop_
_entity.id
_entity.type
_entity.pdbx_description
1 polymer ?
#
loop_
_entity_poly.entity_id
_entity_poly.type
_entity_poly.pdbx_seq_one_letter_code
_entity_poly.pdbx_strand_id
1 'polypeptide(L)'
;MAEPLSDELAGAVAIVTGAAGGVGRATVELLTARGARVVAEDLNPAVGELENAQVVALRGDVAEPDTARRAVSLAHERFDALDVVVNNAGRFLLKPTIETTDGDWDELLRVNVRGAFLHCREALPALSEHGDGRIVNVASISGTIGLPGQTAYCSTKGAIVQLTRQLAIEHAPRVRVNAVAPGAIDTGFMDEALAGVPDREATLTSVAAAHPLGRLARAEEIAEVIAFLASPRSSIITGAVLMADGGFTAQ
;
A
#
# COMPACT_ATOMS: atom_id res chain seq x y z
N MET A 1 -3.81 13.64 -28.23
CA MET A 1 -4.97 12.90 -27.70
C MET A 1 -4.47 12.16 -26.47
N ALA A 2 -5.17 12.22 -25.35
CA ALA A 2 -4.79 11.42 -24.19
C ALA A 2 -5.02 9.93 -24.54
N GLU A 3 -4.05 9.07 -24.24
CA GLU A 3 -4.21 7.63 -24.35
C GLU A 3 -5.37 7.17 -23.48
N PRO A 4 -6.15 6.16 -23.92
CA PRO A 4 -7.20 5.63 -23.09
C PRO A 4 -6.60 5.09 -21.78
N LEU A 5 -7.25 5.34 -20.63
CA LEU A 5 -6.81 4.89 -19.30
C LEU A 5 -6.59 3.37 -19.20
N SER A 6 -7.11 2.61 -20.17
CA SER A 6 -6.98 1.16 -20.25
C SER A 6 -5.55 0.66 -20.51
N ASP A 7 -4.65 1.50 -21.03
CA ASP A 7 -3.30 1.06 -21.44
C ASP A 7 -2.16 1.89 -20.82
N GLU A 8 -2.47 2.72 -19.83
CA GLU A 8 -1.46 3.63 -19.24
C GLU A 8 -0.31 2.93 -18.50
N LEU A 9 -0.48 1.65 -18.17
CA LEU A 9 0.53 0.80 -17.54
C LEU A 9 0.95 -0.38 -18.45
N ALA A 10 0.66 -0.27 -19.75
CA ALA A 10 0.99 -1.32 -20.72
C ALA A 10 2.48 -1.69 -20.64
N GLY A 11 2.73 -2.97 -20.38
CA GLY A 11 4.09 -3.53 -20.28
C GLY A 11 4.80 -3.29 -18.95
N ALA A 12 4.29 -2.41 -18.06
CA ALA A 12 4.90 -2.21 -16.75
C ALA A 12 4.81 -3.49 -15.88
N VAL A 13 5.83 -3.72 -15.07
CA VAL A 13 5.90 -4.81 -14.10
C VAL A 13 5.84 -4.26 -12.69
N ALA A 14 4.88 -4.73 -11.90
CA ALA A 14 4.66 -4.27 -10.54
C ALA A 14 4.79 -5.41 -9.51
N ILE A 15 5.28 -5.08 -8.31
CA ILE A 15 5.11 -5.88 -7.09
C ILE A 15 4.02 -5.22 -6.25
N VAL A 16 3.03 -5.98 -5.79
CA VAL A 16 1.99 -5.51 -4.86
C VAL A 16 1.98 -6.40 -3.63
N THR A 17 2.27 -5.83 -2.46
CA THR A 17 2.24 -6.55 -1.19
C THR A 17 0.87 -6.44 -0.50
N GLY A 18 0.47 -7.46 0.28
CA GLY A 18 -0.88 -7.53 0.88
C GLY A 18 -1.96 -7.71 -0.18
N ALA A 19 -1.68 -8.53 -1.20
CA ALA A 19 -2.48 -8.63 -2.42
C ALA A 19 -3.71 -9.53 -2.31
N ALA A 20 -3.84 -10.35 -1.26
CA ALA A 20 -4.93 -11.31 -1.15
C ALA A 20 -6.31 -10.69 -0.90
N GLY A 21 -6.37 -9.43 -0.45
CA GLY A 21 -7.64 -8.78 -0.14
C GLY A 21 -7.60 -7.26 -0.11
N GLY A 22 -8.77 -6.66 0.09
CA GLY A 22 -8.94 -5.22 0.26
C GLY A 22 -8.29 -4.40 -0.86
N VAL A 23 -7.58 -3.34 -0.46
CA VAL A 23 -6.90 -2.42 -1.40
C VAL A 23 -5.86 -3.13 -2.25
N GLY A 24 -5.12 -4.10 -1.67
CA GLY A 24 -4.09 -4.85 -2.42
C GLY A 24 -4.69 -5.62 -3.59
N ARG A 25 -5.76 -6.37 -3.36
CA ARG A 25 -6.46 -7.13 -4.43
C ARG A 25 -7.04 -6.19 -5.50
N ALA A 26 -7.74 -5.14 -5.08
CA ALA A 26 -8.26 -4.13 -6.01
C ALA A 26 -7.14 -3.47 -6.83
N THR A 27 -5.97 -3.25 -6.21
CA THR A 27 -4.79 -2.72 -6.92
C THR A 27 -4.28 -3.69 -7.97
N VAL A 28 -4.11 -4.98 -7.64
CA VAL A 28 -3.68 -5.99 -8.63
C VAL A 28 -4.65 -6.05 -9.81
N GLU A 29 -5.96 -6.13 -9.54
CA GLU A 29 -7.01 -6.18 -10.56
C GLU A 29 -6.99 -4.93 -11.46
N LEU A 30 -6.83 -3.73 -10.86
CA LEU A 30 -6.80 -2.49 -11.62
C LEU A 30 -5.52 -2.34 -12.46
N LEU A 31 -4.34 -2.64 -11.88
CA LEU A 31 -3.07 -2.53 -12.61
C LEU A 31 -3.04 -3.48 -13.82
N THR A 32 -3.53 -4.72 -13.64
CA THR A 32 -3.63 -5.69 -14.75
C THR A 32 -4.65 -5.27 -15.81
N ALA A 33 -5.79 -4.72 -15.41
CA ALA A 33 -6.78 -4.15 -16.34
C ALA A 33 -6.21 -2.97 -17.15
N ARG A 34 -5.15 -2.31 -16.64
CA ARG A 34 -4.41 -1.22 -17.32
C ARG A 34 -3.13 -1.70 -18.02
N GLY A 35 -3.00 -2.99 -18.24
CA GLY A 35 -1.93 -3.60 -19.04
C GLY A 35 -0.66 -3.95 -18.29
N ALA A 36 -0.60 -3.80 -16.97
CA ALA A 36 0.55 -4.21 -16.18
C ALA A 36 0.61 -5.74 -15.97
N ARG A 37 1.80 -6.22 -15.64
CA ARG A 37 2.06 -7.56 -15.10
C ARG A 37 2.43 -7.43 -13.63
N VAL A 38 1.96 -8.35 -12.78
CA VAL A 38 2.06 -8.15 -11.33
C VAL A 38 2.61 -9.40 -10.64
N VAL A 39 3.57 -9.19 -9.74
CA VAL A 39 3.89 -10.15 -8.67
C VAL A 39 3.00 -9.77 -7.47
N ALA A 40 1.99 -10.58 -7.21
CA ALA A 40 1.05 -10.42 -6.11
C ALA A 40 1.57 -11.19 -4.89
N GLU A 41 1.90 -10.48 -3.82
CA GLU A 41 2.48 -11.06 -2.61
C GLU A 41 1.54 -10.94 -1.41
N ASP A 42 1.37 -12.03 -0.67
CA ASP A 42 0.63 -12.03 0.59
C ASP A 42 1.06 -13.20 1.50
N LEU A 43 0.90 -13.04 2.79
CA LEU A 43 1.01 -14.14 3.75
C LEU A 43 -0.17 -15.11 3.63
N ASN A 44 -1.36 -14.59 3.28
CA ASN A 44 -2.59 -15.36 3.09
C ASN A 44 -2.51 -16.21 1.81
N PRO A 45 -2.70 -17.54 1.89
CA PRO A 45 -2.65 -18.42 0.73
C PRO A 45 -3.68 -18.09 -0.36
N ALA A 46 -4.74 -17.32 -0.06
CA ALA A 46 -5.72 -16.85 -1.05
C ALA A 46 -5.09 -15.97 -2.16
N VAL A 47 -3.85 -15.48 -1.98
CA VAL A 47 -3.11 -14.81 -3.05
C VAL A 47 -2.95 -15.70 -4.29
N GLY A 48 -2.89 -17.03 -4.12
CA GLY A 48 -2.85 -18.00 -5.20
C GLY A 48 -4.05 -17.95 -6.16
N GLU A 49 -5.19 -17.43 -5.72
CA GLU A 49 -6.39 -17.26 -6.57
C GLU A 49 -6.22 -16.20 -7.65
N LEU A 50 -5.23 -15.31 -7.49
CA LEU A 50 -4.92 -14.24 -8.45
C LEU A 50 -4.04 -14.73 -9.61
N GLU A 51 -3.46 -15.92 -9.51
CA GLU A 51 -2.51 -16.46 -10.51
C GLU A 51 -3.16 -16.54 -11.91
N ASN A 52 -2.52 -15.92 -12.89
CA ASN A 52 -2.94 -15.96 -14.29
C ASN A 52 -1.77 -15.57 -15.22
N ALA A 53 -2.02 -15.30 -16.51
CA ALA A 53 -0.96 -14.96 -17.46
C ALA A 53 -0.24 -13.62 -17.14
N GLN A 54 -0.90 -12.69 -16.45
CA GLN A 54 -0.36 -11.38 -16.08
C GLN A 54 0.02 -11.30 -14.60
N VAL A 55 -0.39 -12.25 -13.76
CA VAL A 55 -0.16 -12.24 -12.32
C VAL A 55 0.56 -13.50 -11.88
N VAL A 56 1.65 -13.31 -11.15
CA VAL A 56 2.37 -14.37 -10.43
C VAL A 56 2.12 -14.20 -8.94
N ALA A 57 1.59 -15.24 -8.29
CA ALA A 57 1.35 -15.22 -6.86
C ALA A 57 2.60 -15.65 -6.08
N LEU A 58 2.94 -14.89 -5.05
CA LEU A 58 3.97 -15.20 -4.07
C LEU A 58 3.37 -15.26 -2.68
N ARG A 59 3.37 -16.44 -2.07
CA ARG A 59 3.05 -16.54 -0.64
C ARG A 59 4.29 -16.26 0.19
N GLY A 60 4.25 -15.21 1.03
CA GLY A 60 5.38 -14.83 1.87
C GLY A 60 5.02 -13.81 2.93
N ASP A 61 5.87 -13.71 3.95
CA ASP A 61 5.80 -12.67 4.97
C ASP A 61 6.65 -11.48 4.53
N VAL A 62 6.03 -10.32 4.35
CA VAL A 62 6.72 -9.07 3.94
C VAL A 62 7.89 -8.69 4.83
N ALA A 63 7.87 -9.09 6.10
CA ALA A 63 8.92 -8.79 7.06
C ALA A 63 10.15 -9.70 6.96
N GLU A 64 10.10 -10.70 6.08
CA GLU A 64 11.23 -11.60 5.83
C GLU A 64 12.04 -11.13 4.61
N PRO A 65 13.38 -10.94 4.76
CA PRO A 65 14.22 -10.46 3.66
C PRO A 65 14.18 -11.36 2.43
N ASP A 66 14.03 -12.67 2.64
CA ASP A 66 13.98 -13.65 1.54
C ASP A 66 12.71 -13.47 0.69
N THR A 67 11.60 -13.07 1.31
CA THR A 67 10.34 -12.79 0.59
C THR A 67 10.52 -11.61 -0.35
N ALA A 68 11.08 -10.49 0.13
CA ALA A 68 11.33 -9.32 -0.71
C ALA A 68 12.30 -9.63 -1.87
N ARG A 69 13.39 -10.38 -1.60
CA ARG A 69 14.30 -10.85 -2.66
C ARG A 69 13.59 -11.74 -3.68
N ARG A 70 12.75 -12.66 -3.21
CA ARG A 70 12.01 -13.57 -4.09
C ARG A 70 11.00 -12.82 -4.95
N ALA A 71 10.32 -11.81 -4.43
CA ALA A 71 9.39 -10.97 -5.21
C ALA A 71 10.11 -10.28 -6.38
N VAL A 72 11.28 -9.67 -6.13
CA VAL A 72 12.10 -9.05 -7.17
C VAL A 72 12.60 -10.08 -8.18
N SER A 73 13.09 -11.23 -7.72
CA SER A 73 13.53 -12.32 -8.63
C SER A 73 12.41 -12.81 -9.52
N LEU A 74 11.20 -12.99 -8.97
CA LEU A 74 10.01 -13.40 -9.75
C LEU A 74 9.62 -12.38 -10.82
N ALA A 75 9.72 -11.08 -10.52
CA ALA A 75 9.46 -10.04 -11.51
C ALA A 75 10.39 -10.19 -12.72
N HIS A 76 11.68 -10.39 -12.49
CA HIS A 76 12.65 -10.63 -13.57
C HIS A 76 12.47 -11.98 -14.26
N GLU A 77 12.33 -13.08 -13.51
CA GLU A 77 12.19 -14.44 -14.08
C GLU A 77 10.96 -14.59 -14.97
N ARG A 78 9.86 -13.92 -14.61
CA ARG A 78 8.57 -14.10 -15.29
C ARG A 78 8.25 -13.00 -16.29
N PHE A 79 8.80 -11.81 -16.08
CA PHE A 79 8.41 -10.62 -16.84
C PHE A 79 9.58 -9.79 -17.36
N ASP A 80 10.83 -10.15 -16.99
CA ASP A 80 12.08 -9.53 -17.44
C ASP A 80 12.22 -8.04 -17.08
N ALA A 81 11.48 -7.55 -16.07
CA ALA A 81 11.51 -6.15 -15.63
C ALA A 81 11.00 -5.98 -14.19
N LEU A 82 11.24 -4.78 -13.63
CA LEU A 82 10.53 -4.27 -12.45
C LEU A 82 10.45 -2.74 -12.54
N ASP A 83 9.24 -2.19 -12.59
CA ASP A 83 8.98 -0.77 -12.77
C ASP A 83 8.28 -0.14 -11.56
N VAL A 84 7.47 -0.91 -10.83
CA VAL A 84 6.62 -0.41 -9.75
C VAL A 84 6.68 -1.31 -8.52
N VAL A 85 6.74 -0.69 -7.33
CA VAL A 85 6.50 -1.38 -6.06
C VAL A 85 5.35 -0.68 -5.33
N VAL A 86 4.34 -1.45 -4.93
CA VAL A 86 3.23 -0.99 -4.09
C VAL A 86 3.35 -1.67 -2.73
N ASN A 87 3.82 -0.93 -1.73
CA ASN A 87 3.88 -1.37 -0.34
C ASN A 87 2.52 -1.14 0.31
N ASN A 88 1.62 -2.13 0.19
CA ASN A 88 0.28 -2.07 0.74
C ASN A 88 0.09 -2.97 1.97
N ALA A 89 0.87 -4.03 2.12
CA ALA A 89 0.78 -4.92 3.28
C ALA A 89 0.88 -4.14 4.61
N GLY A 90 0.01 -4.48 5.54
CA GLY A 90 0.00 -3.85 6.85
C GLY A 90 -0.98 -4.50 7.81
N ARG A 91 -0.77 -4.24 9.09
CA ARG A 91 -1.66 -4.63 10.19
C ARG A 91 -2.15 -3.39 10.92
N PHE A 92 -3.34 -3.50 11.48
CA PHE A 92 -3.94 -2.49 12.33
C PHE A 92 -3.98 -2.96 13.78
N LEU A 93 -3.92 -2.02 14.70
CA LEU A 93 -4.18 -2.26 16.11
C LEU A 93 -4.90 -1.04 16.70
N LEU A 94 -6.06 -1.30 17.29
CA LEU A 94 -6.78 -0.33 18.11
C LEU A 94 -6.61 -0.73 19.58
N LYS A 95 -5.69 -0.05 20.28
CA LYS A 95 -5.37 -0.37 21.67
C LYS A 95 -4.84 0.86 22.39
N PRO A 96 -5.32 1.19 23.60
CA PRO A 96 -4.77 2.27 24.40
C PRO A 96 -3.27 2.09 24.64
N THR A 97 -2.52 3.19 24.72
CA THR A 97 -1.05 3.17 24.90
C THR A 97 -0.62 2.32 26.10
N ILE A 98 -1.30 2.46 27.22
CA ILE A 98 -0.95 1.73 28.46
C ILE A 98 -1.23 0.22 28.41
N GLU A 99 -2.03 -0.21 27.44
CA GLU A 99 -2.39 -1.62 27.23
C GLU A 99 -1.60 -2.23 26.06
N THR A 100 -0.93 -1.39 25.25
CA THR A 100 -0.10 -1.85 24.13
C THR A 100 1.14 -2.54 24.67
N THR A 101 1.29 -3.84 24.38
CA THR A 101 2.46 -4.60 24.82
C THR A 101 3.66 -4.38 23.90
N ASP A 102 4.87 -4.73 24.37
CA ASP A 102 6.08 -4.71 23.55
C ASP A 102 5.90 -5.58 22.29
N GLY A 103 5.27 -6.75 22.43
CA GLY A 103 4.98 -7.64 21.30
C GLY A 103 4.02 -7.02 20.26
N ASP A 104 2.98 -6.31 20.70
CA ASP A 104 2.08 -5.57 19.80
C ASP A 104 2.85 -4.49 19.00
N TRP A 105 3.71 -3.76 19.70
CA TRP A 105 4.54 -2.71 19.13
C TRP A 105 5.53 -3.27 18.11
N ASP A 106 6.29 -4.29 18.50
CA ASP A 106 7.31 -4.91 17.65
C ASP A 106 6.70 -5.54 16.40
N GLU A 107 5.55 -6.22 16.53
CA GLU A 107 4.87 -6.83 15.39
C GLU A 107 4.36 -5.79 14.39
N LEU A 108 3.80 -4.67 14.85
CA LEU A 108 3.37 -3.59 13.95
C LEU A 108 4.55 -2.95 13.22
N LEU A 109 5.66 -2.68 13.91
CA LEU A 109 6.87 -2.17 13.28
C LEU A 109 7.45 -3.19 12.28
N ARG A 110 7.46 -4.46 12.66
CA ARG A 110 7.94 -5.56 11.83
C ARG A 110 7.20 -5.61 10.49
N VAL A 111 5.86 -5.63 10.52
CA VAL A 111 5.05 -5.75 9.31
C VAL A 111 4.99 -4.42 8.56
N ASN A 112 4.54 -3.34 9.23
CA ASN A 112 4.18 -2.10 8.54
C ASN A 112 5.39 -1.27 8.09
N VAL A 113 6.51 -1.34 8.83
CA VAL A 113 7.68 -0.49 8.55
C VAL A 113 8.81 -1.30 7.93
N ARG A 114 9.24 -2.38 8.62
CA ARG A 114 10.34 -3.21 8.11
C ARG A 114 9.98 -3.88 6.80
N GLY A 115 8.74 -4.37 6.63
CA GLY A 115 8.28 -4.98 5.40
C GLY A 115 8.42 -4.03 4.21
N ALA A 116 7.88 -2.81 4.31
CA ALA A 116 8.00 -1.80 3.27
C ALA A 116 9.47 -1.42 2.99
N PHE A 117 10.29 -1.25 4.04
CA PHE A 117 11.71 -0.97 3.89
C PHE A 117 12.45 -2.08 3.12
N LEU A 118 12.18 -3.35 3.44
CA LEU A 118 12.82 -4.49 2.76
C LEU A 118 12.49 -4.51 1.26
N HIS A 119 11.23 -4.32 0.90
CA HIS A 119 10.81 -4.28 -0.50
C HIS A 119 11.43 -3.09 -1.24
N CYS A 120 11.46 -1.90 -0.63
CA CYS A 120 12.16 -0.77 -1.21
C CYS A 120 13.65 -1.08 -1.44
N ARG A 121 14.34 -1.60 -0.43
CA ARG A 121 15.77 -1.90 -0.49
C ARG A 121 16.12 -2.89 -1.61
N GLU A 122 15.39 -3.99 -1.68
CA GLU A 122 15.66 -5.05 -2.67
C GLU A 122 15.25 -4.62 -4.09
N ALA A 123 14.21 -3.80 -4.25
CA ALA A 123 13.72 -3.36 -5.56
C ALA A 123 14.47 -2.15 -6.14
N LEU A 124 15.02 -1.27 -5.30
CA LEU A 124 15.65 -0.01 -5.75
C LEU A 124 16.74 -0.17 -6.83
N PRO A 125 17.62 -1.19 -6.80
CA PRO A 125 18.56 -1.41 -7.88
C PRO A 125 17.86 -1.58 -9.24
N ALA A 126 16.87 -2.47 -9.32
CA ALA A 126 16.11 -2.73 -10.55
C ALA A 126 15.29 -1.51 -11.00
N LEU A 127 14.57 -0.87 -10.06
CA LEU A 127 13.79 0.34 -10.33
C LEU A 127 14.64 1.49 -10.89
N SER A 128 15.92 1.57 -10.49
CA SER A 128 16.83 2.62 -10.94
C SER A 128 17.45 2.36 -12.31
N GLU A 129 17.37 1.15 -12.84
CA GLU A 129 18.07 0.73 -14.05
C GLU A 129 17.58 1.51 -15.28
N HIS A 130 16.27 1.62 -15.44
CA HIS A 130 15.65 2.31 -16.59
C HIS A 130 15.32 3.78 -16.32
N GLY A 131 15.49 4.28 -15.10
CA GLY A 131 15.36 5.69 -14.76
C GLY A 131 13.91 6.21 -14.65
N ASP A 132 12.90 5.32 -14.58
CA ASP A 132 11.48 5.65 -14.37
C ASP A 132 10.84 4.71 -13.34
N GLY A 133 11.58 4.32 -12.32
CA GLY A 133 11.08 3.50 -11.24
C GLY A 133 10.05 4.24 -10.36
N ARG A 134 9.09 3.50 -9.80
CA ARG A 134 8.00 4.07 -9.00
C ARG A 134 7.75 3.24 -7.76
N ILE A 135 7.68 3.90 -6.62
CA ILE A 135 7.27 3.28 -5.35
C ILE A 135 6.04 4.02 -4.84
N VAL A 136 5.00 3.27 -4.52
CA VAL A 136 3.78 3.78 -3.89
C VAL A 136 3.60 3.09 -2.54
N ASN A 137 3.70 3.87 -1.47
CA ASN A 137 3.51 3.38 -0.11
C ASN A 137 2.06 3.65 0.35
N VAL A 138 1.38 2.65 0.88
CA VAL A 138 0.08 2.83 1.51
C VAL A 138 0.27 3.23 2.97
N ALA A 139 0.20 4.55 3.21
CA ALA A 139 0.23 5.15 4.53
C ALA A 139 -1.16 5.08 5.21
N SER A 140 -1.60 6.14 5.83
CA SER A 140 -2.92 6.37 6.43
C SER A 140 -3.02 7.83 6.88
N ILE A 141 -4.23 8.34 7.10
CA ILE A 141 -4.43 9.58 7.89
C ILE A 141 -3.72 9.47 9.25
N SER A 142 -3.70 8.28 9.85
CA SER A 142 -3.00 7.99 11.12
C SER A 142 -1.48 8.24 11.06
N GLY A 143 -0.91 8.40 9.88
CA GLY A 143 0.49 8.81 9.70
C GLY A 143 0.71 10.31 9.74
N THR A 144 -0.37 11.11 9.73
CA THR A 144 -0.32 12.58 9.67
C THR A 144 -1.02 13.26 10.84
N ILE A 145 -1.97 12.56 11.48
CA ILE A 145 -2.70 13.04 12.66
C ILE A 145 -2.71 11.97 13.75
N GLY A 146 -2.95 12.38 15.00
CA GLY A 146 -3.17 11.47 16.13
C GLY A 146 -4.63 11.02 16.20
N LEU A 147 -4.85 9.74 16.45
CA LEU A 147 -6.16 9.16 16.67
C LEU A 147 -6.17 8.34 17.96
N PRO A 148 -7.24 8.45 18.80
CA PRO A 148 -7.32 7.71 20.06
C PRO A 148 -7.17 6.20 19.87
N GLY A 149 -6.39 5.56 20.74
CA GLY A 149 -6.18 4.10 20.72
C GLY A 149 -5.27 3.60 19.58
N GLN A 150 -4.60 4.47 18.84
CA GLN A 150 -3.78 4.09 17.70
C GLN A 150 -2.29 4.42 17.85
N THR A 151 -1.76 4.49 19.08
CA THR A 151 -0.38 4.92 19.31
C THR A 151 0.62 4.14 18.46
N ALA A 152 0.59 2.81 18.52
CA ALA A 152 1.51 1.98 17.74
C ALA A 152 1.26 2.10 16.24
N TYR A 153 -0.01 2.07 15.81
CA TYR A 153 -0.35 2.17 14.39
C TYR A 153 0.01 3.54 13.80
N CYS A 154 -0.33 4.65 14.48
CA CYS A 154 0.07 6.00 14.07
C CYS A 154 1.59 6.12 13.93
N SER A 155 2.34 5.55 14.87
CA SER A 155 3.81 5.55 14.82
C SER A 155 4.33 4.84 13.57
N THR A 156 3.78 3.67 13.22
CA THR A 156 4.20 2.95 12.00
C THR A 156 3.84 3.72 10.73
N LYS A 157 2.64 4.31 10.66
CA LYS A 157 2.21 5.05 9.46
C LYS A 157 2.92 6.41 9.33
N GLY A 158 3.30 7.04 10.44
CA GLY A 158 4.22 8.18 10.46
C GLY A 158 5.61 7.84 9.95
N ALA A 159 6.12 6.66 10.31
CA ALA A 159 7.39 6.15 9.77
C ALA A 159 7.31 5.94 8.23
N ILE A 160 6.21 5.40 7.71
CA ILE A 160 5.99 5.24 6.25
C ILE A 160 5.95 6.60 5.53
N VAL A 161 5.27 7.61 6.11
CA VAL A 161 5.26 8.97 5.57
C VAL A 161 6.69 9.52 5.45
N GLN A 162 7.51 9.37 6.48
CA GLN A 162 8.87 9.89 6.45
C GLN A 162 9.81 9.04 5.58
N LEU A 163 9.65 7.72 5.55
CA LEU A 163 10.37 6.83 4.63
C LEU A 163 10.12 7.23 3.17
N THR A 164 8.86 7.53 2.83
CA THR A 164 8.48 8.01 1.49
C THR A 164 9.26 9.26 1.09
N ARG A 165 9.32 10.25 1.96
CA ARG A 165 10.04 11.51 1.72
C ARG A 165 11.54 11.29 1.58
N GLN A 166 12.13 10.48 2.47
CA GLN A 166 13.56 10.19 2.44
C GLN A 166 13.97 9.49 1.15
N LEU A 167 13.25 8.41 0.76
CA LEU A 167 13.55 7.68 -0.46
C LEU A 167 13.34 8.54 -1.72
N ALA A 168 12.33 9.42 -1.72
CA ALA A 168 12.10 10.34 -2.83
C ALA A 168 13.29 11.28 -3.09
N ILE A 169 13.90 11.81 -2.04
CA ILE A 169 15.07 12.69 -2.16
C ILE A 169 16.33 11.90 -2.53
N GLU A 170 16.51 10.72 -1.95
CA GLU A 170 17.72 9.91 -2.13
C GLU A 170 17.82 9.30 -3.53
N HIS A 171 16.69 8.94 -4.15
CA HIS A 171 16.66 8.18 -5.41
C HIS A 171 16.19 8.97 -6.62
N ALA A 172 15.80 10.25 -6.46
CA ALA A 172 15.53 11.12 -7.59
C ALA A 172 16.83 11.37 -8.42
N PRO A 173 16.74 11.54 -9.75
CA PRO A 173 15.53 11.50 -10.58
C PRO A 173 15.13 10.11 -11.08
N ARG A 174 15.82 9.04 -10.68
CA ARG A 174 15.66 7.70 -11.25
C ARG A 174 14.42 6.97 -10.74
N VAL A 175 14.01 7.25 -9.49
CA VAL A 175 12.85 6.62 -8.86
C VAL A 175 12.00 7.69 -8.20
N ARG A 176 10.71 7.70 -8.50
CA ARG A 176 9.72 8.50 -7.79
C ARG A 176 9.11 7.69 -6.65
N VAL A 177 9.01 8.29 -5.48
CA VAL A 177 8.46 7.62 -4.30
C VAL A 177 7.37 8.48 -3.70
N ASN A 178 6.15 7.97 -3.64
CA ASN A 178 4.98 8.68 -3.11
C ASN A 178 4.19 7.80 -2.16
N ALA A 179 3.31 8.41 -1.38
CA ALA A 179 2.37 7.69 -0.53
C ALA A 179 0.93 8.10 -0.83
N VAL A 180 0.01 7.15 -0.68
CA VAL A 180 -1.40 7.42 -0.49
C VAL A 180 -1.73 7.29 0.99
N ALA A 181 -2.52 8.21 1.54
CA ALA A 181 -2.97 8.22 2.93
C ALA A 181 -4.50 8.11 2.98
N PRO A 182 -5.06 6.90 3.01
CA PRO A 182 -6.49 6.71 3.12
C PRO A 182 -7.04 7.11 4.49
N GLY A 183 -8.33 7.49 4.51
CA GLY A 183 -9.18 7.45 5.69
C GLY A 183 -9.67 6.02 5.98
N ALA A 184 -10.90 5.90 6.51
CA ALA A 184 -11.53 4.60 6.70
C ALA A 184 -11.97 3.99 5.37
N ILE A 185 -11.66 2.70 5.17
CA ILE A 185 -11.96 1.95 3.94
C ILE A 185 -12.87 0.77 4.29
N ASP A 186 -13.90 0.55 3.48
CA ASP A 186 -14.81 -0.60 3.61
C ASP A 186 -14.15 -1.87 3.06
N THR A 187 -13.43 -2.57 3.94
CA THR A 187 -12.69 -3.80 3.61
C THR A 187 -12.62 -4.70 4.84
N GLY A 188 -12.23 -5.97 4.66
CA GLY A 188 -11.98 -6.89 5.76
C GLY A 188 -10.99 -6.39 6.82
N PHE A 189 -10.13 -5.44 6.48
CA PHE A 189 -9.26 -4.73 7.42
C PHE A 189 -10.06 -3.92 8.46
N MET A 190 -11.18 -3.30 8.05
CA MET A 190 -12.10 -2.61 8.97
C MET A 190 -12.86 -3.62 9.84
N ASP A 191 -13.21 -4.78 9.29
CA ASP A 191 -13.86 -5.85 10.06
C ASP A 191 -12.95 -6.37 11.18
N GLU A 192 -11.67 -6.54 10.88
CA GLU A 192 -10.64 -6.93 11.85
C GLU A 192 -10.44 -5.83 12.92
N ALA A 193 -10.40 -4.57 12.48
CA ALA A 193 -10.26 -3.40 13.35
C ALA A 193 -11.42 -3.26 14.36
N LEU A 194 -12.63 -3.67 13.96
CA LEU A 194 -13.83 -3.61 14.76
C LEU A 194 -14.17 -4.95 15.45
N ALA A 195 -13.29 -5.96 15.35
CA ALA A 195 -13.49 -7.22 16.04
C ALA A 195 -13.55 -6.99 17.55
N GLY A 196 -14.66 -7.43 18.17
CA GLY A 196 -14.91 -7.22 19.62
C GLY A 196 -15.52 -5.89 20.02
N VAL A 197 -15.79 -4.99 19.07
CA VAL A 197 -16.56 -3.74 19.35
C VAL A 197 -18.05 -4.10 19.55
N PRO A 198 -18.67 -3.74 20.71
CA PRO A 198 -20.03 -4.19 21.05
C PRO A 198 -21.12 -3.77 20.06
N ASP A 199 -21.03 -2.57 19.51
CA ASP A 199 -21.97 -2.04 18.51
C ASP A 199 -21.22 -1.62 17.25
N ARG A 200 -20.95 -2.65 16.40
CA ARG A 200 -20.23 -2.48 15.16
C ARG A 200 -20.94 -1.53 14.18
N GLU A 201 -22.27 -1.62 14.07
CA GLU A 201 -23.06 -0.82 13.13
C GLU A 201 -23.07 0.65 13.51
N ALA A 202 -23.32 0.98 14.79
CA ALA A 202 -23.23 2.35 15.28
C ALA A 202 -21.81 2.92 15.14
N THR A 203 -20.78 2.10 15.37
CA THR A 203 -19.39 2.51 15.18
C THR A 203 -19.08 2.82 13.73
N LEU A 204 -19.47 1.97 12.78
CA LEU A 204 -19.31 2.23 11.34
C LEU A 204 -20.04 3.48 10.89
N THR A 205 -21.28 3.70 11.38
CA THR A 205 -22.06 4.91 11.13
C THR A 205 -21.32 6.16 11.64
N SER A 206 -20.77 6.10 12.85
CA SER A 206 -19.99 7.20 13.43
C SER A 206 -18.70 7.47 12.64
N VAL A 207 -17.97 6.41 12.25
CA VAL A 207 -16.76 6.54 11.43
C VAL A 207 -17.10 7.15 10.08
N ALA A 208 -18.17 6.72 9.44
CA ALA A 208 -18.62 7.29 8.16
C ALA A 208 -18.98 8.78 8.30
N ALA A 209 -19.74 9.14 9.34
CA ALA A 209 -20.16 10.51 9.62
C ALA A 209 -18.98 11.46 9.95
N ALA A 210 -17.86 10.94 10.44
CA ALA A 210 -16.65 11.72 10.69
C ALA A 210 -15.93 12.15 9.39
N HIS A 211 -16.26 11.53 8.25
CA HIS A 211 -15.73 11.92 6.95
C HIS A 211 -16.69 12.92 6.28
N PRO A 212 -16.25 14.09 5.80
CA PRO A 212 -17.11 15.04 5.09
C PRO A 212 -17.90 14.46 3.92
N LEU A 213 -17.37 13.43 3.23
CA LEU A 213 -18.12 12.73 2.19
C LEU A 213 -19.21 11.78 2.76
N GLY A 214 -19.33 11.61 4.07
CA GLY A 214 -20.38 10.86 4.75
C GLY A 214 -20.32 9.33 4.55
N ARG A 215 -19.19 8.81 4.13
CA ARG A 215 -19.00 7.38 3.87
C ARG A 215 -17.55 6.93 3.99
N LEU A 216 -17.36 5.63 4.09
CA LEU A 216 -16.05 5.01 3.94
C LEU A 216 -15.63 5.00 2.45
N ALA A 217 -14.32 4.96 2.19
CA ALA A 217 -13.83 4.73 0.85
C ALA A 217 -14.01 3.25 0.46
N ARG A 218 -14.18 2.97 -0.83
CA ARG A 218 -14.05 1.61 -1.36
C ARG A 218 -12.60 1.30 -1.71
N ALA A 219 -12.24 0.03 -1.71
CA ALA A 219 -10.90 -0.42 -2.05
C ALA A 219 -10.47 0.05 -3.45
N GLU A 220 -11.39 0.03 -4.42
CA GLU A 220 -11.15 0.45 -5.80
C GLU A 220 -10.82 1.94 -5.89
N GLU A 221 -11.40 2.79 -5.04
CA GLU A 221 -11.11 4.22 -5.04
C GLU A 221 -9.68 4.51 -4.58
N ILE A 222 -9.17 3.71 -3.65
CA ILE A 222 -7.77 3.80 -3.21
C ILE A 222 -6.84 3.22 -4.28
N ALA A 223 -7.23 2.11 -4.92
CA ALA A 223 -6.49 1.52 -6.03
C ALA A 223 -6.33 2.49 -7.22
N GLU A 224 -7.34 3.32 -7.51
CA GLU A 224 -7.26 4.38 -8.53
C GLU A 224 -6.15 5.41 -8.20
N VAL A 225 -6.04 5.83 -6.95
CA VAL A 225 -4.98 6.75 -6.51
C VAL A 225 -3.61 6.08 -6.59
N ILE A 226 -3.51 4.81 -6.20
CA ILE A 226 -2.27 4.03 -6.33
C ILE A 226 -1.86 3.92 -7.80
N ALA A 227 -2.78 3.57 -8.70
CA ALA A 227 -2.52 3.44 -10.13
C ALA A 227 -2.08 4.78 -10.75
N PHE A 228 -2.70 5.89 -10.37
CA PHE A 228 -2.26 7.24 -10.78
C PHE A 228 -0.81 7.51 -10.35
N LEU A 229 -0.45 7.26 -9.08
CA LEU A 229 0.91 7.48 -8.58
C LEU A 229 1.92 6.49 -9.20
N ALA A 230 1.49 5.30 -9.56
CA ALA A 230 2.27 4.28 -10.26
C ALA A 230 2.42 4.54 -11.77
N SER A 231 1.67 5.48 -12.35
CA SER A 231 1.66 5.76 -13.78
C SER A 231 2.59 6.92 -14.18
N PRO A 232 2.93 7.07 -15.47
CA PRO A 232 3.66 8.23 -15.98
C PRO A 232 2.92 9.57 -15.80
N ARG A 233 1.61 9.55 -15.56
CA ARG A 233 0.78 10.75 -15.35
C ARG A 233 1.17 11.54 -14.09
N SER A 234 1.81 10.90 -13.14
CA SER A 234 2.33 11.53 -11.92
C SER A 234 3.84 11.89 -12.02
N SER A 235 4.36 12.11 -13.23
CA SER A 235 5.79 12.29 -13.51
C SER A 235 6.47 13.43 -12.75
N ILE A 236 5.74 14.46 -12.35
CA ILE A 236 6.26 15.59 -11.55
C ILE A 236 6.08 15.39 -10.04
N ILE A 237 5.46 14.27 -9.61
CA ILE A 237 5.12 14.04 -8.22
C ILE A 237 6.11 13.04 -7.61
N THR A 238 6.90 13.49 -6.61
CA THR A 238 7.75 12.64 -5.77
C THR A 238 7.81 13.22 -4.36
N GLY A 239 7.88 12.37 -3.34
CA GLY A 239 7.86 12.74 -1.92
C GLY A 239 6.48 13.17 -1.38
N ALA A 240 5.44 13.09 -2.20
CA ALA A 240 4.10 13.48 -1.82
C ALA A 240 3.41 12.43 -0.94
N VAL A 241 2.53 12.92 -0.06
CA VAL A 241 1.54 12.09 0.67
C VAL A 241 0.17 12.57 0.22
N LEU A 242 -0.48 11.77 -0.63
CA LEU A 242 -1.79 12.12 -1.20
C LEU A 242 -2.90 11.63 -0.28
N MET A 243 -3.62 12.58 0.32
CA MET A 243 -4.75 12.27 1.19
C MET A 243 -5.93 11.76 0.36
N ALA A 244 -6.40 10.55 0.67
CA ALA A 244 -7.55 9.90 0.02
C ALA A 244 -8.56 9.51 1.12
N ASP A 245 -9.04 10.51 1.86
CA ASP A 245 -9.67 10.36 3.17
C ASP A 245 -11.09 10.94 3.25
N GLY A 246 -11.70 11.23 2.11
CA GLY A 246 -13.05 11.82 2.10
C GLY A 246 -13.16 13.17 2.81
N GLY A 247 -12.03 13.90 2.94
CA GLY A 247 -11.95 15.21 3.59
C GLY A 247 -11.74 15.16 5.11
N PHE A 248 -11.49 13.98 5.69
CA PHE A 248 -11.33 13.81 7.13
C PHE A 248 -10.28 14.76 7.73
N THR A 249 -9.13 14.91 7.07
CA THR A 249 -8.02 15.74 7.57
C THR A 249 -8.07 17.19 7.11
N ALA A 250 -9.10 17.60 6.37
CA ALA A 250 -9.26 18.97 5.87
C ALA A 250 -10.11 19.86 6.79
N GLN A 251 -10.60 19.35 7.91
CA GLN A 251 -11.45 20.03 8.87
C GLN A 251 -10.75 20.37 10.17
#